data_1cbf4bb0589bebad49e393120c792aa7
#
_entry.id   1cbf4bb0589bebad49e393120c792aa7
#
_cell.length_a   1.000
_cell.length_b   1.000
_cell.length_c   1.000
_cell.angle_alpha   90.00
_cell.angle_beta   90.00
_cell.angle_gamma   90.00
#
_symmetry.space_group_name_H-M   'P 1'
#
loop_
_entity.id
_entity.type
_entity.pdbx_description
1 polymer ?
#
loop_
_entity_poly.entity_id
_entity_poly.type
_entity_poly.pdbx_seq_one_letter_code
_entity_poly.pdbx_strand_id
1 'polypeptide(L)'
;MSIFDSAHDWPDKFKACGAPHQSPINLSQSFAVPCDRLCEWKVDDVSVGGAHIDHVPEMGGLSVTSFSSGTPTATFNGEGYTCKSMVLYSTAQHSLDSVFGEAELVAEFTHPSGKQVNMSVIVRTSPGDTPSAKFFNAFVPYSDAGQEVNLGNSWSLMDVVPDTPAYYVYTGTNITPPCEPDVIWIVYSNTVTMDPSDYAKLAKNVKPARRPLEEVGDREVTFFDAQGVSTPRDGKLYLKCRRPGGAVKKEETPAIQKGGLQDAVDKQANESTTKTRNNFRQAAADQYASMGGLWGVLEVITLLIVAGLLFFTEAGKKVGGLYFTIVFFLPNLVRSLVIWLVWGRH
;
A
#
# COMPACT_ATOMS: atom_id res chain seq x y z
N MET A 1 18.23 -18.87 -11.91
CA MET A 1 17.94 -19.25 -10.53
C MET A 1 17.91 -17.95 -9.74
N SER A 2 16.91 -17.68 -8.92
CA SER A 2 16.90 -16.46 -8.08
C SER A 2 17.78 -16.69 -6.85
N ILE A 3 18.40 -15.64 -6.31
CA ILE A 3 19.10 -15.70 -5.04
C ILE A 3 18.19 -16.23 -3.91
N PHE A 4 16.92 -15.91 -3.97
CA PHE A 4 15.91 -16.33 -2.97
C PHE A 4 15.58 -17.83 -3.01
N ASP A 5 15.92 -18.54 -4.10
CA ASP A 5 15.70 -19.99 -4.19
C ASP A 5 16.53 -20.77 -3.14
N SER A 6 17.60 -20.16 -2.61
CA SER A 6 18.47 -20.73 -1.58
C SER A 6 18.45 -19.95 -0.25
N ALA A 7 17.41 -19.17 0.00
CA ALA A 7 17.35 -18.31 1.19
C ALA A 7 17.46 -19.09 2.52
N HIS A 8 17.01 -20.34 2.55
CA HIS A 8 17.13 -21.23 3.70
C HIS A 8 18.58 -21.62 4.07
N ASP A 9 19.50 -21.56 3.11
CA ASP A 9 20.93 -21.89 3.31
C ASP A 9 21.75 -20.66 3.74
N TRP A 10 21.16 -19.46 3.71
CA TRP A 10 21.92 -18.24 3.99
C TRP A 10 22.53 -18.19 5.38
N PRO A 11 21.85 -18.61 6.47
CA PRO A 11 22.45 -18.61 7.80
C PRO A 11 23.74 -19.40 7.92
N ASP A 12 23.91 -20.45 7.11
CA ASP A 12 25.13 -21.28 7.09
C ASP A 12 26.32 -20.53 6.49
N LYS A 13 26.07 -19.67 5.51
CA LYS A 13 27.09 -18.89 4.78
C LYS A 13 27.27 -17.49 5.36
N PHE A 14 26.18 -16.89 5.82
CA PHE A 14 26.09 -15.53 6.32
C PHE A 14 25.38 -15.55 7.68
N LYS A 15 26.13 -15.59 8.76
CA LYS A 15 25.58 -15.71 10.13
C LYS A 15 24.55 -14.63 10.47
N ALA A 16 24.72 -13.42 9.91
CA ALA A 16 23.78 -12.33 10.12
C ALA A 16 22.38 -12.63 9.56
N CYS A 17 22.27 -13.46 8.51
CA CYS A 17 20.97 -13.85 7.95
C CYS A 17 20.17 -14.81 8.84
N GLY A 18 20.79 -15.41 9.84
CA GLY A 18 20.14 -16.23 10.87
C GLY A 18 19.93 -15.50 12.21
N ALA A 19 20.33 -14.22 12.31
CA ALA A 19 20.10 -13.41 13.50
C ALA A 19 18.62 -13.05 13.67
N PRO A 20 18.15 -12.71 14.88
CA PRO A 20 16.79 -12.23 15.06
C PRO A 20 16.54 -10.91 14.31
N HIS A 21 15.26 -10.55 14.19
CA HIS A 21 14.81 -9.29 13.59
C HIS A 21 15.13 -9.14 12.09
N GLN A 22 15.04 -10.22 11.36
CA GLN A 22 15.23 -10.22 9.91
C GLN A 22 14.12 -9.46 9.16
N SER A 23 14.39 -9.08 7.91
CA SER A 23 13.45 -8.55 6.93
C SER A 23 13.37 -9.47 5.73
N PRO A 24 12.23 -9.50 4.99
CA PRO A 24 11.03 -8.68 5.14
C PRO A 24 10.04 -9.25 6.17
N ILE A 25 9.02 -8.46 6.53
CA ILE A 25 7.94 -8.86 7.46
C ILE A 25 6.56 -8.57 6.87
N ASN A 26 5.53 -9.17 7.46
CA ASN A 26 4.15 -8.75 7.24
C ASN A 26 3.86 -7.49 8.07
N LEU A 27 3.29 -6.47 7.45
CA LEU A 27 2.96 -5.20 8.08
C LEU A 27 1.44 -5.04 8.18
N SER A 28 0.95 -4.65 9.35
CA SER A 28 -0.47 -4.44 9.60
C SER A 28 -0.70 -3.38 10.66
N GLN A 29 -1.70 -2.54 10.46
CA GLN A 29 -2.12 -1.59 11.49
C GLN A 29 -2.68 -2.29 12.73
N SER A 30 -3.06 -3.58 12.62
CA SER A 30 -3.60 -4.34 13.76
C SER A 30 -2.64 -4.50 14.93
N PHE A 31 -1.33 -4.46 14.68
CA PHE A 31 -0.29 -4.57 15.71
C PHE A 31 0.70 -3.39 15.73
N ALA A 32 0.70 -2.55 14.68
CA ALA A 32 1.53 -1.37 14.67
C ALA A 32 1.07 -0.35 15.72
N VAL A 33 2.02 0.33 16.34
CA VAL A 33 1.72 1.40 17.28
C VAL A 33 1.80 2.74 16.56
N PRO A 34 0.96 3.73 16.93
CA PRO A 34 1.08 5.07 16.36
C PRO A 34 2.47 5.64 16.59
N CYS A 35 3.02 6.32 15.59
CA CYS A 35 4.27 7.02 15.77
C CYS A 35 4.04 8.29 16.62
N ASP A 36 4.34 8.19 17.90
CA ASP A 36 4.29 9.29 18.88
C ASP A 36 5.63 10.04 19.01
N ARG A 37 6.69 9.52 18.37
CA ARG A 37 8.04 10.06 18.36
C ARG A 37 8.37 10.70 17.02
N LEU A 38 9.64 11.04 16.85
CA LEU A 38 10.15 11.49 15.56
C LEU A 38 10.19 10.30 14.58
N CYS A 39 9.25 10.27 13.63
CA CYS A 39 9.21 9.32 12.52
C CYS A 39 9.05 10.11 11.20
N GLU A 40 9.59 11.31 11.16
CA GLU A 40 9.43 12.17 10.00
C GLU A 40 10.37 11.70 8.89
N TRP A 41 9.78 11.15 7.84
CA TRP A 41 10.47 10.79 6.60
C TRP A 41 10.03 11.70 5.48
N LYS A 42 11.00 12.25 4.75
CA LYS A 42 10.76 13.11 3.60
C LYS A 42 11.76 12.79 2.52
N VAL A 43 11.30 12.45 1.34
CA VAL A 43 12.10 12.36 0.11
C VAL A 43 12.19 13.75 -0.50
N ASP A 44 13.37 14.11 -0.95
CA ASP A 44 13.58 15.39 -1.66
C ASP A 44 13.25 15.22 -3.14
N ASP A 45 12.68 16.27 -3.73
CA ASP A 45 12.41 16.30 -5.16
C ASP A 45 13.67 16.61 -5.95
N VAL A 46 14.46 15.58 -6.21
CA VAL A 46 15.70 15.65 -6.98
C VAL A 46 15.47 15.09 -8.37
N SER A 47 15.67 15.91 -9.38
CA SER A 47 15.64 15.47 -10.77
C SER A 47 16.87 14.63 -11.09
N VAL A 48 16.66 13.42 -11.58
CA VAL A 48 17.71 12.48 -11.97
C VAL A 48 17.85 12.47 -13.50
N GLY A 49 19.03 12.80 -13.99
CA GLY A 49 19.31 12.85 -15.43
C GLY A 49 19.84 11.55 -16.00
N GLY A 50 20.50 10.75 -15.19
CA GLY A 50 21.04 9.47 -15.65
C GLY A 50 21.36 8.53 -14.51
N ALA A 51 21.26 7.22 -14.80
CA ALA A 51 21.54 6.16 -13.84
C ALA A 51 22.08 4.92 -14.53
N HIS A 52 22.92 4.16 -13.84
CA HIS A 52 23.37 2.85 -14.29
C HIS A 52 22.41 1.77 -13.77
N ILE A 53 21.83 1.04 -14.71
CA ILE A 53 20.81 0.02 -14.44
C ILE A 53 21.37 -1.34 -14.79
N ASP A 54 21.22 -2.30 -13.90
CA ASP A 54 21.70 -3.66 -14.09
C ASP A 54 20.79 -4.68 -13.42
N HIS A 55 20.78 -5.89 -13.94
CA HIS A 55 20.25 -7.06 -13.26
C HIS A 55 21.37 -7.72 -12.47
N VAL A 56 21.52 -7.34 -11.22
CA VAL A 56 22.53 -7.91 -10.32
C VAL A 56 21.91 -9.12 -9.60
N PRO A 57 22.30 -10.36 -9.93
CA PRO A 57 21.69 -11.57 -9.36
C PRO A 57 21.73 -11.62 -7.83
N GLU A 58 22.81 -11.07 -7.24
CA GLU A 58 23.03 -11.02 -5.81
C GLU A 58 22.06 -10.05 -5.10
N MET A 59 21.55 -9.06 -5.82
CA MET A 59 20.53 -8.12 -5.31
C MET A 59 19.10 -8.65 -5.50
N GLY A 60 18.92 -9.69 -6.31
CA GLY A 60 17.64 -10.38 -6.50
C GLY A 60 16.60 -9.60 -7.31
N GLY A 61 16.99 -8.47 -7.93
CA GLY A 61 16.09 -7.60 -8.66
C GLY A 61 16.77 -6.79 -9.75
N LEU A 62 15.99 -5.95 -10.45
CA LEU A 62 16.53 -4.95 -11.34
C LEU A 62 17.05 -3.78 -10.50
N SER A 63 18.34 -3.49 -10.64
CA SER A 63 19.03 -2.58 -9.72
C SER A 63 19.46 -1.30 -10.42
N VAL A 64 19.24 -0.17 -9.78
CA VAL A 64 19.95 1.08 -10.04
C VAL A 64 21.15 1.10 -9.11
N THR A 65 22.35 0.94 -9.66
CA THR A 65 23.60 0.76 -8.89
C THR A 65 24.38 2.04 -8.70
N SER A 66 24.13 3.05 -9.51
CA SER A 66 24.72 4.37 -9.39
C SER A 66 23.90 5.43 -10.13
N PHE A 67 24.12 6.69 -9.78
CA PHE A 67 23.52 7.85 -10.43
C PHE A 67 24.61 8.67 -11.08
N SER A 68 24.50 8.90 -12.38
CA SER A 68 25.48 9.71 -13.13
C SER A 68 25.15 11.20 -13.12
N SER A 69 23.87 11.55 -12.90
CA SER A 69 23.41 12.94 -12.79
C SER A 69 22.16 13.01 -11.90
N GLY A 70 22.30 13.75 -10.79
CA GLY A 70 21.24 13.91 -9.79
C GLY A 70 21.06 12.65 -8.92
N THR A 71 21.54 12.70 -7.69
CA THR A 71 21.38 11.59 -6.73
C THR A 71 20.21 11.89 -5.80
N PRO A 72 19.19 11.00 -5.68
CA PRO A 72 18.10 11.22 -4.75
C PRO A 72 18.57 11.36 -3.32
N THR A 73 17.97 12.29 -2.58
CA THR A 73 18.22 12.51 -1.16
C THR A 73 16.94 12.46 -0.37
N ALA A 74 17.07 12.26 0.93
CA ALA A 74 15.95 12.22 1.84
C ALA A 74 16.37 12.66 3.24
N THR A 75 15.39 12.98 4.07
CA THR A 75 15.61 13.27 5.49
C THR A 75 14.80 12.31 6.35
N PHE A 76 15.43 11.80 7.40
CA PHE A 76 14.75 11.04 8.44
C PHE A 76 15.03 11.67 9.79
N ASN A 77 13.99 12.14 10.47
CA ASN A 77 14.08 12.83 11.76
C ASN A 77 15.07 14.03 11.75
N GLY A 78 15.16 14.72 10.60
CA GLY A 78 16.05 15.86 10.42
C GLY A 78 17.49 15.51 10.04
N GLU A 79 17.87 14.23 10.01
CA GLU A 79 19.17 13.77 9.49
C GLU A 79 19.07 13.55 7.97
N GLY A 80 20.07 13.98 7.20
CA GLY A 80 20.11 13.85 5.74
C GLY A 80 20.72 12.52 5.29
N TYR A 81 20.09 11.89 4.30
CA TYR A 81 20.51 10.62 3.71
C TYR A 81 20.65 10.76 2.20
N THR A 82 21.58 10.04 1.61
CA THR A 82 21.80 9.99 0.16
C THR A 82 21.47 8.59 -0.35
N CYS A 83 20.70 8.49 -1.43
CA CYS A 83 20.38 7.23 -2.08
C CYS A 83 21.64 6.59 -2.66
N LYS A 84 21.92 5.37 -2.26
CA LYS A 84 23.08 4.61 -2.73
C LYS A 84 22.71 3.73 -3.93
N SER A 85 21.58 3.07 -3.83
CA SER A 85 21.08 2.14 -4.84
C SER A 85 19.57 1.99 -4.73
N MET A 86 18.95 1.42 -5.77
CA MET A 86 17.56 1.00 -5.72
C MET A 86 17.44 -0.39 -6.32
N VAL A 87 16.51 -1.19 -5.81
CA VAL A 87 16.20 -2.53 -6.34
C VAL A 87 14.71 -2.64 -6.57
N LEU A 88 14.33 -2.99 -7.81
CA LEU A 88 12.96 -3.31 -8.16
C LEU A 88 12.80 -4.83 -8.23
N TYR A 89 12.14 -5.39 -7.24
CA TYR A 89 11.81 -6.81 -7.18
C TYR A 89 10.58 -7.10 -8.02
N SER A 90 10.60 -8.21 -8.75
CA SER A 90 9.49 -8.65 -9.61
C SER A 90 8.36 -9.35 -8.86
N THR A 91 8.44 -9.42 -7.52
CA THR A 91 7.35 -9.70 -6.58
C THR A 91 7.66 -8.97 -5.28
N ALA A 92 6.63 -8.48 -4.60
CA ALA A 92 6.83 -7.78 -3.33
C ALA A 92 7.49 -8.71 -2.30
N GLN A 93 8.45 -8.17 -1.57
CA GLN A 93 9.14 -8.83 -0.47
C GLN A 93 8.33 -8.69 0.83
N HIS A 94 7.90 -7.46 1.15
CA HIS A 94 6.95 -7.22 2.25
C HIS A 94 5.52 -7.55 1.85
N SER A 95 4.66 -7.80 2.83
CA SER A 95 3.22 -7.85 2.66
C SER A 95 2.53 -6.80 3.53
N LEU A 96 1.38 -6.30 3.06
CA LEU A 96 0.47 -5.43 3.82
C LEU A 96 -0.79 -6.22 4.13
N ASP A 97 -1.12 -6.38 5.41
CA ASP A 97 -2.24 -7.20 5.87
C ASP A 97 -2.27 -8.60 5.20
N SER A 98 -1.08 -9.21 5.10
CA SER A 98 -0.85 -10.52 4.44
C SER A 98 -1.08 -10.53 2.92
N VAL A 99 -1.21 -9.38 2.27
CA VAL A 99 -1.36 -9.25 0.82
C VAL A 99 -0.06 -8.73 0.21
N PHE A 100 0.49 -9.47 -0.76
CA PHE A 100 1.68 -9.06 -1.51
C PHE A 100 1.30 -8.23 -2.73
N GLY A 101 2.19 -7.30 -3.11
CA GLY A 101 2.15 -6.65 -4.42
C GLY A 101 2.76 -7.49 -5.53
N GLU A 102 2.54 -7.08 -6.76
CA GLU A 102 3.19 -7.68 -7.93
C GLU A 102 4.68 -7.37 -7.97
N ALA A 103 5.09 -6.18 -7.50
CA ALA A 103 6.48 -5.77 -7.40
C ALA A 103 6.71 -4.93 -6.14
N GLU A 104 7.98 -4.66 -5.82
CA GLU A 104 8.38 -3.77 -4.74
C GLU A 104 9.65 -3.02 -5.14
N LEU A 105 9.61 -1.70 -5.01
CA LEU A 105 10.79 -0.86 -5.13
C LEU A 105 11.37 -0.62 -3.74
N VAL A 106 12.65 -0.96 -3.57
CA VAL A 106 13.41 -0.64 -2.36
C VAL A 106 14.53 0.33 -2.75
N ALA A 107 14.58 1.49 -2.12
CA ALA A 107 15.65 2.47 -2.25
C ALA A 107 16.48 2.50 -0.96
N GLU A 108 17.77 2.25 -1.08
CA GLU A 108 18.72 2.25 0.02
C GLU A 108 19.31 3.65 0.19
N PHE A 109 19.17 4.21 1.38
CA PHE A 109 19.73 5.49 1.74
C PHE A 109 20.75 5.33 2.85
N THR A 110 21.85 6.06 2.73
CA THR A 110 22.93 6.03 3.71
C THR A 110 23.23 7.43 4.23
N HIS A 111 23.33 7.56 5.55
CA HIS A 111 23.84 8.74 6.23
C HIS A 111 25.37 8.70 6.28
N PRO A 112 26.10 9.85 6.31
CA PRO A 112 27.56 9.88 6.41
C PRO A 112 28.14 9.13 7.62
N SER A 113 27.37 8.91 8.69
CA SER A 113 27.78 8.09 9.84
C SER A 113 27.69 6.58 9.61
N GLY A 114 27.20 6.13 8.44
CA GLY A 114 26.97 4.72 8.14
C GLY A 114 25.59 4.19 8.53
N LYS A 115 24.70 4.99 9.14
CA LYS A 115 23.31 4.59 9.38
C LYS A 115 22.61 4.37 8.03
N GLN A 116 21.76 3.34 7.95
CA GLN A 116 21.02 2.98 6.74
C GLN A 116 19.52 3.12 6.96
N VAL A 117 18.85 3.69 5.97
CA VAL A 117 17.39 3.74 5.85
C VAL A 117 17.00 3.13 4.51
N ASN A 118 16.10 2.17 4.50
CA ASN A 118 15.52 1.61 3.30
C ASN A 118 14.09 2.10 3.14
N MET A 119 13.82 2.82 2.07
CA MET A 119 12.47 3.19 1.64
C MET A 119 11.91 2.08 0.77
N SER A 120 10.71 1.61 1.08
CA SER A 120 10.02 0.58 0.31
C SER A 120 8.63 1.04 -0.13
N VAL A 121 8.33 0.79 -1.40
CA VAL A 121 7.02 1.06 -2.01
C VAL A 121 6.52 -0.21 -2.71
N ILE A 122 5.35 -0.68 -2.29
CA ILE A 122 4.72 -1.85 -2.90
C ILE A 122 4.00 -1.41 -4.18
N VAL A 123 4.21 -2.16 -5.25
CA VAL A 123 3.72 -1.85 -6.61
C VAL A 123 2.59 -2.78 -6.99
N ARG A 124 1.52 -2.22 -7.58
CA ARG A 124 0.43 -2.93 -8.22
C ARG A 124 0.46 -2.70 -9.72
N THR A 125 0.02 -3.68 -10.47
CA THR A 125 -0.15 -3.51 -11.92
C THR A 125 -1.51 -2.89 -12.22
N SER A 126 -1.50 -1.76 -12.93
CA SER A 126 -2.71 -1.12 -13.43
C SER A 126 -2.36 -0.30 -14.66
N PRO A 127 -3.17 -0.37 -15.74
CA PRO A 127 -2.97 0.53 -16.86
C PRO A 127 -3.29 1.97 -16.42
N GLY A 128 -2.48 2.92 -16.84
CA GLY A 128 -2.69 4.33 -16.56
C GLY A 128 -1.45 5.18 -16.74
N ASP A 129 -1.64 6.48 -16.88
CA ASP A 129 -0.56 7.47 -17.03
C ASP A 129 -0.27 8.16 -15.70
N THR A 130 0.09 7.36 -14.69
CA THR A 130 0.45 7.87 -13.37
C THR A 130 1.93 8.29 -13.32
N PRO A 131 2.34 9.18 -12.39
CA PRO A 131 3.75 9.48 -12.18
C PRO A 131 4.59 8.22 -11.95
N SER A 132 4.10 7.30 -11.13
CA SER A 132 4.79 6.04 -10.86
C SER A 132 4.91 5.12 -12.09
N ALA A 133 3.90 5.07 -12.95
CA ALA A 133 3.99 4.31 -14.19
C ALA A 133 5.07 4.88 -15.13
N LYS A 134 5.16 6.21 -15.24
CA LYS A 134 6.23 6.90 -15.98
C LYS A 134 7.62 6.62 -15.40
N PHE A 135 7.72 6.66 -14.06
CA PHE A 135 8.93 6.33 -13.34
C PHE A 135 9.45 4.94 -13.72
N PHE A 136 8.61 3.91 -13.65
CA PHE A 136 9.02 2.54 -13.99
C PHE A 136 9.31 2.39 -15.49
N ASN A 137 8.52 3.01 -16.35
CA ASN A 137 8.74 2.98 -17.80
C ASN A 137 10.09 3.58 -18.20
N ALA A 138 10.65 4.50 -17.40
CA ALA A 138 11.92 5.16 -17.69
C ALA A 138 13.11 4.18 -17.70
N PHE A 139 13.08 3.09 -16.94
CA PHE A 139 14.23 2.18 -16.84
C PHE A 139 13.91 0.69 -17.03
N VAL A 140 12.71 0.21 -16.72
CA VAL A 140 12.37 -1.22 -16.89
C VAL A 140 12.58 -1.73 -18.31
N PRO A 141 12.33 -0.97 -19.39
CA PRO A 141 12.60 -1.42 -20.75
C PRO A 141 14.09 -1.69 -21.05
N TYR A 142 15.01 -1.15 -20.25
CA TYR A 142 16.45 -1.27 -20.43
C TYR A 142 17.09 -2.33 -19.52
N SER A 143 16.30 -3.27 -19.03
CA SER A 143 16.71 -4.27 -18.03
C SER A 143 17.52 -5.46 -18.59
N ASP A 144 17.88 -5.45 -19.88
CA ASP A 144 18.51 -6.63 -20.51
C ASP A 144 20.00 -6.81 -20.15
N ALA A 145 20.72 -5.75 -19.76
CA ALA A 145 22.13 -5.79 -19.36
C ALA A 145 22.54 -4.45 -18.76
N GLY A 146 23.63 -4.43 -17.97
CA GLY A 146 24.19 -3.22 -17.35
C GLY A 146 24.33 -2.07 -18.31
N GLN A 147 23.47 -1.07 -18.19
CA GLN A 147 23.38 0.07 -19.11
C GLN A 147 23.32 1.37 -18.36
N GLU A 148 23.99 2.37 -18.91
CA GLU A 148 23.76 3.76 -18.54
C GLU A 148 22.51 4.25 -19.25
N VAL A 149 21.51 4.70 -18.49
CA VAL A 149 20.23 5.17 -19.00
C VAL A 149 20.12 6.69 -18.80
N ASN A 150 19.80 7.39 -19.88
CA ASN A 150 19.45 8.80 -19.82
C ASN A 150 17.99 8.94 -19.41
N LEU A 151 17.75 9.47 -18.22
CA LEU A 151 16.42 9.65 -17.63
C LEU A 151 15.81 11.03 -17.93
N GLY A 152 16.52 11.87 -18.70
CA GLY A 152 16.00 13.15 -19.23
C GLY A 152 15.73 14.25 -18.21
N ASN A 153 16.25 14.17 -16.98
CA ASN A 153 16.01 15.10 -15.87
C ASN A 153 14.54 15.28 -15.44
N SER A 154 13.65 14.45 -15.95
CA SER A 154 12.21 14.47 -15.59
C SER A 154 11.83 13.36 -14.62
N TRP A 155 12.77 12.53 -14.24
CA TRP A 155 12.60 11.41 -13.36
C TRP A 155 12.97 11.79 -11.92
N SER A 156 12.11 11.54 -10.98
CA SER A 156 12.31 11.80 -9.56
C SER A 156 11.80 10.64 -8.73
N LEU A 157 12.46 10.34 -7.61
CA LEU A 157 11.98 9.35 -6.66
C LEU A 157 10.63 9.77 -6.01
N MET A 158 10.31 11.08 -6.06
CA MET A 158 9.01 11.59 -5.66
C MET A 158 7.85 11.03 -6.49
N ASP A 159 8.10 10.60 -7.73
CA ASP A 159 7.06 10.02 -8.60
C ASP A 159 6.49 8.70 -8.07
N VAL A 160 7.19 8.05 -7.15
CA VAL A 160 6.74 6.82 -6.46
C VAL A 160 6.39 7.03 -4.99
N VAL A 161 6.47 8.25 -4.49
CA VAL A 161 5.95 8.58 -3.15
C VAL A 161 4.45 8.81 -3.25
N PRO A 162 3.61 8.09 -2.49
CA PRO A 162 2.17 8.30 -2.51
C PRO A 162 1.78 9.73 -2.09
N ASP A 163 0.76 10.31 -2.73
CA ASP A 163 0.28 11.68 -2.48
C ASP A 163 -0.09 11.93 -1.01
N THR A 164 -0.61 10.90 -0.35
CA THR A 164 -0.90 10.92 1.09
C THR A 164 0.00 9.92 1.79
N PRO A 165 1.24 10.32 2.14
CA PRO A 165 2.20 9.39 2.68
C PRO A 165 1.78 8.89 4.07
N ALA A 166 1.49 7.60 4.13
CA ALA A 166 1.36 6.85 5.36
C ALA A 166 2.30 5.65 5.26
N TYR A 167 3.05 5.36 6.32
CA TYR A 167 4.08 4.32 6.27
C TYR A 167 4.34 3.69 7.62
N TYR A 168 4.83 2.47 7.55
CA TYR A 168 5.37 1.74 8.70
C TYR A 168 6.84 2.05 8.86
N VAL A 169 7.30 2.13 10.11
CA VAL A 169 8.71 2.26 10.46
C VAL A 169 9.07 1.11 11.39
N TYR A 170 10.12 0.38 11.06
CA TYR A 170 10.66 -0.68 11.91
C TYR A 170 12.16 -0.87 11.69
N THR A 171 12.85 -1.49 12.63
CA THR A 171 14.26 -1.87 12.48
C THR A 171 14.37 -3.34 12.09
N GLY A 172 15.14 -3.61 11.04
CA GLY A 172 15.37 -4.95 10.52
C GLY A 172 16.75 -5.11 9.89
N THR A 173 16.83 -5.89 8.83
CA THR A 173 18.05 -6.15 8.07
C THR A 173 17.88 -5.83 6.60
N ASN A 174 18.96 -5.83 5.83
CA ASN A 174 18.87 -5.94 4.38
C ASN A 174 18.20 -7.26 3.98
N ILE A 175 17.44 -7.25 2.86
CA ILE A 175 16.67 -8.40 2.38
C ILE A 175 17.61 -9.50 1.85
N THR A 176 18.72 -9.10 1.24
CA THR A 176 19.69 -10.00 0.61
C THR A 176 20.96 -10.14 1.46
N PRO A 177 21.73 -11.22 1.33
CA PRO A 177 23.00 -11.38 2.00
C PRO A 177 23.96 -10.20 1.77
N PRO A 178 24.74 -9.83 2.78
CA PRO A 178 24.94 -10.54 4.05
C PRO A 178 23.91 -10.25 5.15
N CYS A 179 22.74 -9.70 4.84
CA CYS A 179 21.64 -9.37 5.76
C CYS A 179 22.11 -8.39 6.85
N GLU A 180 22.72 -7.30 6.43
CA GLU A 180 23.22 -6.26 7.32
C GLU A 180 22.15 -5.83 8.32
N PRO A 181 22.45 -5.82 9.64
CA PRO A 181 21.49 -5.47 10.68
C PRO A 181 21.31 -3.95 10.82
N ASP A 182 20.43 -3.55 11.73
CA ASP A 182 20.18 -2.16 12.14
C ASP A 182 19.71 -1.24 11.00
N VAL A 183 19.07 -1.83 9.98
CA VAL A 183 18.46 -1.09 8.88
C VAL A 183 17.09 -0.57 9.31
N ILE A 184 16.89 0.73 9.21
CA ILE A 184 15.58 1.35 9.43
C ILE A 184 14.77 1.21 8.14
N TRP A 185 13.61 0.59 8.23
CA TRP A 185 12.67 0.44 7.13
C TRP A 185 11.56 1.48 7.20
N ILE A 186 11.32 2.14 6.08
CA ILE A 186 10.17 3.02 5.82
C ILE A 186 9.35 2.35 4.73
N VAL A 187 8.29 1.65 5.08
CA VAL A 187 7.45 0.91 4.13
C VAL A 187 6.12 1.63 3.96
N TYR A 188 5.87 2.19 2.78
CA TYR A 188 4.61 2.88 2.51
C TYR A 188 3.43 1.90 2.55
N SER A 189 2.36 2.31 3.22
CA SER A 189 1.12 1.54 3.31
C SER A 189 0.25 1.67 2.06
N ASN A 190 0.41 2.76 1.32
CA ASN A 190 -0.26 2.98 0.04
C ASN A 190 0.62 2.44 -1.10
N THR A 191 0.01 1.70 -2.00
CA THR A 191 0.68 1.13 -3.17
C THR A 191 0.71 2.14 -4.32
N VAL A 192 1.71 2.02 -5.17
CA VAL A 192 1.80 2.76 -6.44
C VAL A 192 1.55 1.81 -7.63
N THR A 193 1.41 2.36 -8.83
CA THR A 193 1.07 1.59 -10.02
C THR A 193 2.21 1.52 -11.02
N MET A 194 2.31 0.39 -11.70
CA MET A 194 3.16 0.12 -12.86
C MET A 194 2.30 -0.37 -14.02
N ASP A 195 2.64 -0.02 -15.24
CA ASP A 195 1.94 -0.55 -16.41
C ASP A 195 2.14 -2.08 -16.50
N PRO A 196 1.08 -2.86 -16.81
CA PRO A 196 1.18 -4.32 -16.95
C PRO A 196 2.22 -4.78 -17.97
N SER A 197 2.47 -4.00 -19.03
CA SER A 197 3.49 -4.34 -20.04
C SER A 197 4.90 -4.18 -19.50
N ASP A 198 5.15 -3.21 -18.62
CA ASP A 198 6.45 -3.02 -17.97
C ASP A 198 6.68 -4.10 -16.91
N TYR A 199 5.63 -4.44 -16.14
CA TYR A 199 5.73 -5.57 -15.23
C TYR A 199 6.04 -6.89 -15.97
N ALA A 200 5.41 -7.13 -17.13
CA ALA A 200 5.69 -8.32 -17.92
C ALA A 200 7.16 -8.37 -18.42
N LYS A 201 7.74 -7.22 -18.77
CA LYS A 201 9.17 -7.12 -19.11
C LYS A 201 10.05 -7.38 -17.89
N LEU A 202 9.73 -6.75 -16.76
CA LEU A 202 10.43 -6.97 -15.50
C LEU A 202 10.43 -8.46 -15.10
N ALA A 203 9.27 -9.10 -15.05
CA ALA A 203 9.10 -10.49 -14.65
C ALA A 203 9.76 -11.49 -15.62
N LYS A 204 9.94 -11.10 -16.89
CA LYS A 204 10.69 -11.89 -17.87
C LYS A 204 12.19 -11.88 -17.58
N ASN A 205 12.74 -10.73 -17.22
CA ASN A 205 14.17 -10.53 -17.02
C ASN A 205 14.60 -10.86 -15.58
N VAL A 206 13.75 -10.53 -14.62
CA VAL A 206 13.95 -10.80 -13.20
C VAL A 206 12.94 -11.85 -12.75
N LYS A 207 13.42 -13.08 -12.50
CA LYS A 207 12.54 -14.18 -12.05
C LYS A 207 11.77 -13.77 -10.78
N PRO A 208 10.43 -13.84 -10.78
CA PRO A 208 9.65 -13.58 -9.60
C PRO A 208 10.04 -14.53 -8.45
N ALA A 209 10.60 -13.96 -7.42
CA ALA A 209 11.00 -14.69 -6.22
C ALA A 209 11.07 -13.73 -5.03
N ARG A 210 10.91 -14.25 -3.82
CA ARG A 210 10.98 -13.47 -2.58
C ARG A 210 11.63 -14.26 -1.47
N ARG A 211 12.22 -13.55 -0.53
CA ARG A 211 12.61 -14.11 0.75
C ARG A 211 11.34 -14.49 1.53
N PRO A 212 11.32 -15.61 2.27
CA PRO A 212 10.25 -15.88 3.23
C PRO A 212 10.04 -14.70 4.18
N LEU A 213 8.78 -14.44 4.54
CA LEU A 213 8.49 -13.44 5.58
C LEU A 213 9.03 -13.91 6.92
N GLU A 214 9.64 -12.97 7.62
CA GLU A 214 10.17 -13.18 8.96
C GLU A 214 9.13 -12.75 10.02
N GLU A 215 9.25 -13.31 11.21
CA GLU A 215 8.38 -12.93 12.33
C GLU A 215 8.69 -11.51 12.80
N VAL A 216 7.65 -10.78 13.19
CA VAL A 216 7.82 -9.46 13.82
C VAL A 216 8.60 -9.59 15.13
N GLY A 217 8.35 -10.66 15.88
CA GLY A 217 8.98 -10.89 17.17
C GLY A 217 8.59 -9.81 18.19
N ASP A 218 9.57 -9.38 18.98
CA ASP A 218 9.45 -8.31 19.98
C ASP A 218 9.76 -6.90 19.41
N ARG A 219 9.95 -6.78 18.09
CA ARG A 219 10.21 -5.49 17.43
C ARG A 219 9.01 -4.57 17.54
N GLU A 220 9.27 -3.30 17.85
CA GLU A 220 8.28 -2.25 17.69
C GLU A 220 8.14 -1.90 16.21
N VAL A 221 6.92 -2.00 15.69
CA VAL A 221 6.53 -1.47 14.38
C VAL A 221 5.67 -0.26 14.63
N THR A 222 6.12 0.91 14.17
CA THR A 222 5.34 2.15 14.29
C THR A 222 4.65 2.48 12.98
N PHE A 223 3.50 3.14 13.04
CA PHE A 223 2.75 3.61 11.89
C PHE A 223 2.64 5.13 11.92
N PHE A 224 3.12 5.77 10.87
CA PHE A 224 2.98 7.19 10.63
C PHE A 224 1.87 7.44 9.61
N ASP A 225 0.95 8.35 9.94
CA ASP A 225 -0.06 8.84 9.01
C ASP A 225 0.06 10.37 8.93
N ALA A 226 0.36 10.88 7.73
CA ALA A 226 0.50 12.31 7.48
C ALA A 226 -0.81 13.08 7.72
N GLN A 227 -1.96 12.42 7.64
CA GLN A 227 -3.27 13.01 7.93
C GLN A 227 -3.55 13.15 9.42
N GLY A 228 -2.70 12.60 10.27
CA GLY A 228 -2.76 12.75 11.73
C GLY A 228 -3.92 12.02 12.40
N VAL A 229 -4.58 11.13 11.70
CA VAL A 229 -5.67 10.30 12.20
C VAL A 229 -5.16 8.90 12.43
N SER A 230 -4.39 8.69 13.48
CA SER A 230 -4.20 7.34 13.98
C SER A 230 -5.45 6.92 14.76
N THR A 231 -6.11 5.84 14.32
CA THR A 231 -7.15 5.17 15.12
C THR A 231 -6.46 4.14 16.02
N PRO A 232 -6.26 4.43 17.30
CA PRO A 232 -5.68 3.47 18.22
C PRO A 232 -6.64 2.30 18.46
N ARG A 233 -6.09 1.17 18.88
CA ARG A 233 -6.84 -0.03 19.30
C ARG A 233 -7.88 0.19 20.40
N ASP A 234 -7.82 1.32 21.12
CA ASP A 234 -8.75 1.67 22.20
C ASP A 234 -9.99 2.44 21.71
N GLY A 235 -10.15 2.62 20.41
CA GLY A 235 -11.26 3.37 19.82
C GLY A 235 -11.24 4.88 20.09
N LYS A 236 -10.13 5.41 20.64
CA LYS A 236 -9.96 6.83 20.89
C LYS A 236 -9.27 7.51 19.71
N LEU A 237 -9.77 8.65 19.32
CA LEU A 237 -9.17 9.47 18.26
C LEU A 237 -8.08 10.35 18.89
N TYR A 238 -6.82 10.14 18.50
CA TYR A 238 -5.72 11.01 18.91
C TYR A 238 -5.44 12.01 17.80
N LEU A 239 -5.84 13.25 18.02
CA LEU A 239 -5.52 14.35 17.11
C LEU A 239 -4.14 14.90 17.45
N LYS A 240 -3.17 14.75 16.55
CA LYS A 240 -1.85 15.36 16.66
C LYS A 240 -1.95 16.83 16.24
N CYS A 241 -2.13 17.74 17.21
CA CYS A 241 -2.08 19.16 16.94
C CYS A 241 -0.64 19.57 16.64
N ARG A 242 -0.32 19.83 15.36
CA ARG A 242 0.96 20.46 14.95
C ARG A 242 0.91 21.93 15.35
N ARG A 243 1.77 22.35 16.25
CA ARG A 243 1.94 23.79 16.55
C ARG A 243 2.58 24.48 15.35
N PRO A 244 1.98 25.52 14.77
CA PRO A 244 2.73 26.41 13.86
C PRO A 244 3.86 27.04 14.67
N GLY A 245 5.07 27.05 14.12
CA GLY A 245 6.24 27.63 14.78
C GLY A 245 6.01 29.12 15.10
N GLY A 246 5.83 29.43 16.37
CA GLY A 246 5.74 30.78 16.92
C GLY A 246 6.04 30.72 18.41
N ALA A 247 6.92 31.59 18.89
CA ALA A 247 7.31 31.69 20.27
C ALA A 247 6.10 31.92 21.19
N VAL A 248 5.90 31.04 22.16
CA VAL A 248 4.77 31.10 23.11
C VAL A 248 5.15 31.98 24.29
N LYS A 249 4.47 33.12 24.45
CA LYS A 249 4.30 33.77 25.75
C LYS A 249 3.40 32.89 26.62
N LYS A 250 3.87 32.57 27.84
CA LYS A 250 3.08 31.91 28.86
C LYS A 250 1.90 32.83 29.26
N GLU A 251 0.70 32.45 28.89
CA GLU A 251 -0.52 33.00 29.42
C GLU A 251 -1.23 31.94 30.25
N GLU A 252 -1.61 32.28 31.46
CA GLU A 252 -2.29 31.38 32.41
C GLU A 252 -3.65 30.96 31.87
N THR A 253 -3.92 29.66 31.86
CA THR A 253 -5.16 29.09 31.34
C THR A 253 -6.26 29.22 32.36
N PRO A 254 -7.43 29.82 32.05
CA PRO A 254 -8.58 29.80 32.95
C PRO A 254 -9.17 28.37 33.01
N ALA A 255 -9.59 27.97 34.21
CA ALA A 255 -10.18 26.66 34.47
C ALA A 255 -11.45 26.45 33.62
N ILE A 256 -11.40 25.53 32.68
CA ILE A 256 -12.53 25.13 31.83
C ILE A 256 -13.40 24.15 32.62
N GLN A 257 -14.67 24.48 32.78
CA GLN A 257 -15.68 23.59 33.38
C GLN A 257 -15.82 22.29 32.52
N LYS A 258 -15.72 21.15 33.20
CA LYS A 258 -15.76 19.80 32.64
C LYS A 258 -17.16 19.38 32.16
N GLY A 259 -17.71 19.94 31.14
CA GLY A 259 -19.01 19.51 30.62
C GLY A 259 -19.26 19.96 29.19
N GLY A 260 -18.95 21.19 28.87
CA GLY A 260 -19.31 21.77 27.57
C GLY A 260 -18.45 21.33 26.38
N LEU A 261 -17.23 20.87 26.63
CA LEU A 261 -16.33 20.46 25.52
C LEU A 261 -16.69 19.07 25.01
N GLN A 262 -17.06 18.16 25.92
CA GLN A 262 -17.45 16.78 25.54
C GLN A 262 -18.72 16.78 24.71
N ASP A 263 -19.72 17.56 25.12
CA ASP A 263 -21.00 17.71 24.40
C ASP A 263 -20.82 18.35 23.01
N ALA A 264 -19.88 19.29 22.87
CA ALA A 264 -19.54 19.90 21.57
C ALA A 264 -18.81 18.92 20.65
N VAL A 265 -17.87 18.13 21.18
CA VAL A 265 -17.12 17.11 20.41
C VAL A 265 -18.06 15.98 19.99
N ASP A 266 -18.94 15.50 20.86
CA ASP A 266 -19.91 14.44 20.57
C ASP A 266 -20.94 14.89 19.52
N LYS A 267 -21.35 16.15 19.57
CA LYS A 267 -22.26 16.76 18.58
C LYS A 267 -21.56 16.84 17.20
N GLN A 268 -20.31 17.30 17.15
CA GLN A 268 -19.56 17.46 15.91
C GLN A 268 -19.19 16.09 15.30
N ALA A 269 -18.84 15.09 16.13
CA ALA A 269 -18.62 13.72 15.70
C ALA A 269 -19.88 13.09 15.10
N ASN A 270 -21.04 13.29 15.74
CA ASN A 270 -22.32 12.80 15.24
C ASN A 270 -22.73 13.49 13.92
N GLU A 271 -22.52 14.81 13.80
CA GLU A 271 -22.82 15.55 12.58
C GLU A 271 -21.92 15.10 11.40
N SER A 272 -20.61 14.90 11.64
CA SER A 272 -19.67 14.43 10.61
C SER A 272 -19.98 13.00 10.18
N THR A 273 -20.26 12.11 11.11
CA THR A 273 -20.64 10.71 10.84
C THR A 273 -21.94 10.63 10.05
N THR A 274 -22.93 11.48 10.42
CA THR A 274 -24.22 11.55 9.73
C THR A 274 -24.05 12.09 8.30
N LYS A 275 -23.20 13.11 8.11
CA LYS A 275 -22.91 13.69 6.79
C LYS A 275 -22.21 12.68 5.89
N THR A 276 -21.20 11.97 6.41
CA THR A 276 -20.47 10.92 5.66
C THR A 276 -21.40 9.77 5.27
N ARG A 277 -22.25 9.31 6.20
CA ARG A 277 -23.24 8.26 5.94
C ARG A 277 -24.27 8.69 4.89
N ASN A 278 -24.70 9.95 4.92
CA ASN A 278 -25.66 10.47 3.95
C ASN A 278 -25.01 10.62 2.56
N ASN A 279 -23.78 11.09 2.48
CA ASN A 279 -23.03 11.16 1.22
C ASN A 279 -22.80 9.77 0.62
N PHE A 280 -22.44 8.77 1.43
CA PHE A 280 -22.30 7.40 0.97
C PHE A 280 -23.63 6.82 0.47
N ARG A 281 -24.74 7.08 1.18
CA ARG A 281 -26.08 6.66 0.75
C ARG A 281 -26.50 7.32 -0.56
N GLN A 282 -26.19 8.61 -0.71
CA GLN A 282 -26.48 9.35 -1.95
C GLN A 282 -25.67 8.77 -3.12
N ALA A 283 -24.37 8.59 -2.94
CA ALA A 283 -23.49 8.00 -3.98
C ALA A 283 -23.93 6.57 -4.36
N ALA A 284 -24.32 5.76 -3.37
CA ALA A 284 -24.84 4.41 -3.63
C ALA A 284 -26.20 4.44 -4.36
N ALA A 285 -27.08 5.41 -4.02
CA ALA A 285 -28.35 5.59 -4.72
C ALA A 285 -28.18 6.05 -6.15
N ASP A 286 -27.24 6.98 -6.40
CA ASP A 286 -26.92 7.49 -7.73
C ASP A 286 -26.29 6.38 -8.61
N GLN A 287 -25.39 5.58 -8.02
CA GLN A 287 -24.80 4.42 -8.69
C GLN A 287 -25.87 3.34 -9.00
N TYR A 288 -26.79 3.10 -8.07
CA TYR A 288 -27.92 2.17 -8.29
C TYR A 288 -28.86 2.68 -9.39
N ALA A 289 -29.15 3.98 -9.42
CA ALA A 289 -29.97 4.60 -10.45
C ALA A 289 -29.29 4.51 -11.84
N SER A 290 -27.95 4.70 -11.90
CA SER A 290 -27.18 4.56 -13.14
C SER A 290 -27.08 3.10 -13.64
N MET A 291 -27.16 2.13 -12.74
CA MET A 291 -27.14 0.68 -13.04
C MET A 291 -28.55 0.10 -13.33
N GLY A 292 -29.61 0.87 -13.07
CA GLY A 292 -31.00 0.39 -13.19
C GLY A 292 -31.35 -0.20 -14.56
N GLY A 293 -30.79 0.36 -15.63
CA GLY A 293 -30.94 -0.17 -16.98
C GLY A 293 -30.24 -1.51 -17.20
N LEU A 294 -29.05 -1.70 -16.61
CA LEU A 294 -28.25 -2.92 -16.74
C LEU A 294 -28.85 -4.07 -15.93
N TRP A 295 -29.35 -3.79 -14.74
CA TRP A 295 -30.02 -4.77 -13.89
C TRP A 295 -31.34 -5.26 -14.49
N GLY A 296 -32.12 -4.36 -15.08
CA GLY A 296 -33.33 -4.75 -15.80
C GLY A 296 -33.05 -5.70 -16.97
N VAL A 297 -31.97 -5.44 -17.72
CA VAL A 297 -31.54 -6.32 -18.82
C VAL A 297 -31.06 -7.69 -18.27
N LEU A 298 -30.29 -7.70 -17.18
CA LEU A 298 -29.85 -8.94 -16.53
C LEU A 298 -31.02 -9.77 -15.96
N GLU A 299 -32.03 -9.13 -15.39
CA GLU A 299 -33.26 -9.79 -14.92
C GLU A 299 -34.01 -10.44 -16.08
N VAL A 300 -34.18 -9.73 -17.19
CA VAL A 300 -34.84 -10.28 -18.40
C VAL A 300 -34.04 -11.46 -18.97
N ILE A 301 -32.72 -11.34 -19.09
CA ILE A 301 -31.86 -12.43 -19.58
C ILE A 301 -31.94 -13.64 -18.67
N THR A 302 -31.93 -13.45 -17.35
CA THR A 302 -32.04 -14.53 -16.37
C THR A 302 -33.38 -15.23 -16.46
N LEU A 303 -34.48 -14.49 -16.60
CA LEU A 303 -35.83 -15.03 -16.82
C LEU A 303 -35.93 -15.84 -18.13
N LEU A 304 -35.32 -15.37 -19.20
CA LEU A 304 -35.30 -16.08 -20.49
C LEU A 304 -34.48 -17.37 -20.42
N ILE A 305 -33.33 -17.37 -19.73
CA ILE A 305 -32.52 -18.58 -19.52
C ILE A 305 -33.30 -19.61 -18.67
N VAL A 306 -33.94 -19.17 -17.60
CA VAL A 306 -34.72 -20.04 -16.72
C VAL A 306 -35.97 -20.60 -17.46
N ALA A 307 -36.66 -19.77 -18.21
CA ALA A 307 -37.75 -20.21 -19.05
C ALA A 307 -37.28 -21.23 -20.10
N GLY A 308 -36.15 -20.99 -20.76
CA GLY A 308 -35.52 -21.91 -21.70
C GLY A 308 -35.19 -23.27 -21.03
N LEU A 309 -34.58 -23.25 -19.86
CA LEU A 309 -34.28 -24.47 -19.10
C LEU A 309 -35.54 -25.24 -18.69
N LEU A 310 -36.62 -24.54 -18.34
CA LEU A 310 -37.89 -25.16 -18.00
C LEU A 310 -38.60 -25.80 -19.21
N PHE A 311 -38.44 -25.22 -20.39
CA PHE A 311 -39.04 -25.75 -21.62
C PHE A 311 -38.26 -26.91 -22.23
N PHE A 312 -36.93 -26.96 -22.05
CA PHE A 312 -36.07 -27.93 -22.74
C PHE A 312 -35.60 -29.10 -21.87
N THR A 313 -35.87 -29.12 -20.54
CA THR A 313 -35.48 -30.23 -19.68
C THR A 313 -36.67 -30.93 -19.04
N GLU A 314 -36.72 -32.29 -19.14
CA GLU A 314 -37.72 -33.11 -18.46
C GLU A 314 -37.71 -32.98 -16.91
N ALA A 315 -36.58 -32.53 -16.35
CA ALA A 315 -36.44 -32.23 -14.93
C ALA A 315 -37.29 -31.02 -14.50
N GLY A 316 -37.51 -30.05 -15.37
CA GLY A 316 -38.34 -28.87 -15.09
C GLY A 316 -39.80 -29.21 -14.81
N LYS A 317 -40.32 -30.29 -15.40
CA LYS A 317 -41.71 -30.75 -15.18
C LYS A 317 -41.97 -31.33 -13.79
N LYS A 318 -40.91 -31.86 -13.12
CA LYS A 318 -41.01 -32.47 -11.79
C LYS A 318 -40.77 -31.54 -10.61
N VAL A 319 -40.17 -30.36 -10.82
CA VAL A 319 -39.69 -29.46 -9.76
C VAL A 319 -40.35 -28.06 -9.83
N GLY A 320 -41.43 -27.91 -10.59
CA GLY A 320 -42.10 -26.65 -10.86
C GLY A 320 -42.46 -25.79 -9.62
N GLY A 321 -42.85 -26.44 -8.51
CA GLY A 321 -43.17 -25.74 -7.27
C GLY A 321 -41.95 -25.15 -6.56
N LEU A 322 -40.83 -25.84 -6.57
CA LEU A 322 -39.59 -25.39 -5.92
C LEU A 322 -38.89 -24.27 -6.73
N TYR A 323 -38.96 -24.38 -8.05
CA TYR A 323 -38.41 -23.35 -8.95
C TYR A 323 -39.21 -22.04 -8.90
N PHE A 324 -40.52 -22.11 -8.77
CA PHE A 324 -41.34 -20.90 -8.61
C PHE A 324 -40.98 -20.14 -7.35
N THR A 325 -40.70 -20.84 -6.25
CA THR A 325 -40.26 -20.25 -5.00
C THR A 325 -38.87 -19.61 -5.12
N ILE A 326 -37.90 -20.27 -5.78
CA ILE A 326 -36.54 -19.76 -5.94
C ILE A 326 -36.50 -18.56 -6.90
N VAL A 327 -37.19 -18.62 -8.02
CA VAL A 327 -37.15 -17.58 -9.07
C VAL A 327 -37.91 -16.32 -8.66
N PHE A 328 -39.01 -16.43 -7.93
CA PHE A 328 -39.81 -15.26 -7.54
C PHE A 328 -39.52 -14.72 -6.14
N PHE A 329 -39.10 -15.56 -5.21
CA PHE A 329 -38.83 -15.13 -3.83
C PHE A 329 -37.38 -14.66 -3.61
N LEU A 330 -36.39 -15.31 -4.24
CA LEU A 330 -34.97 -14.95 -4.06
C LEU A 330 -34.65 -13.54 -4.58
N PRO A 331 -35.06 -13.13 -5.78
CA PRO A 331 -34.81 -11.76 -6.24
C PRO A 331 -35.49 -10.70 -5.39
N ASN A 332 -36.71 -10.97 -4.89
CA ASN A 332 -37.42 -10.07 -4.00
C ASN A 332 -36.77 -10.03 -2.59
N LEU A 333 -36.23 -11.14 -2.13
CA LEU A 333 -35.51 -11.20 -0.85
C LEU A 333 -34.17 -10.46 -0.94
N VAL A 334 -33.41 -10.64 -2.02
CA VAL A 334 -32.17 -9.92 -2.27
C VAL A 334 -32.43 -8.42 -2.44
N ARG A 335 -33.47 -8.06 -3.19
CA ARG A 335 -33.90 -6.66 -3.34
C ARG A 335 -34.32 -6.03 -2.01
N SER A 336 -35.08 -6.75 -1.17
CA SER A 336 -35.45 -6.30 0.15
C SER A 336 -34.25 -6.20 1.08
N LEU A 337 -33.28 -7.08 1.00
CA LEU A 337 -32.06 -7.06 1.78
C LEU A 337 -31.15 -5.88 1.39
N VAL A 338 -31.02 -5.60 0.09
CA VAL A 338 -30.28 -4.45 -0.41
C VAL A 338 -30.96 -3.14 -0.01
N ILE A 339 -32.27 -3.05 -0.12
CA ILE A 339 -33.04 -1.88 0.33
C ILE A 339 -32.88 -1.70 1.86
N TRP A 340 -32.94 -2.79 2.63
CA TRP A 340 -32.76 -2.76 4.08
C TRP A 340 -31.33 -2.33 4.48
N LEU A 341 -30.29 -2.84 3.79
CA LEU A 341 -28.88 -2.47 4.01
C LEU A 341 -28.59 -1.00 3.63
N VAL A 342 -29.20 -0.50 2.55
CA VAL A 342 -28.96 0.87 2.05
C VAL A 342 -29.79 1.91 2.79
N TRP A 343 -31.07 1.60 3.11
CA TRP A 343 -32.02 2.61 3.63
C TRP A 343 -32.36 2.42 5.11
N GLY A 344 -31.99 1.30 5.72
CA GLY A 344 -32.31 1.02 7.13
C GLY A 344 -33.81 0.74 7.34
N ARG A 345 -34.16 0.25 8.54
CA ARG A 345 -35.56 0.05 8.95
C ARG A 345 -36.29 1.41 8.99
N HIS A 346 -37.41 1.49 8.32
CA HIS A 346 -38.50 2.40 8.69
C HIS A 346 -39.30 1.74 9.81
#